data_9730faa34bfdca7f7df044643da514be
#
_entry.id   9730faa34bfdca7f7df044643da514be
#
_cell.length_a   1.000
_cell.length_b   1.000
_cell.length_c   1.000
_cell.angle_alpha   90.00
_cell.angle_beta   90.00
_cell.angle_gamma   90.00
#
_symmetry.space_group_name_H-M   'P 1'
#
loop_
_entity.id
_entity.type
_entity.pdbx_description
1 polymer ?
#
loop_
_entity_poly.entity_id
_entity_poly.type
_entity_poly.pdbx_seq_one_letter_code
_entity_poly.pdbx_strand_id
1 'polypeptide(L)'
;MFLNRFFKIFSFVFVLTVSGILFLFPSVRTSIVLKSSDLLSIVDKAVSVPFVVVESKAKDLKNLSELNDENRSLKSRLYQKDIDQSKLSRLESENRELKDLMSIKNSVSGSKQVVSEIIDRNYGSWDQEFVIDKGSSDGISDSMFVLSSGGVIGVVESIEKNSSKVKLLVEDTISSQHLTFKIESQGQSIFALLNGYDEKTGEFRLLQIGDPVEIKKGSLVSTSGLGKYKSSDLLLGTVTSAQKASDQLGQEIRVKPKANLDVNRYVLLIGE
;
A
#
# COMPACT_ATOMS: atom_id res chain seq x y z
N MET A 1 -46.10 -33.35 9.94
CA MET A 1 -47.41 -33.97 10.19
C MET A 1 -47.45 -35.47 9.95
N PHE A 2 -46.61 -36.03 9.06
CA PHE A 2 -46.55 -37.46 8.73
C PHE A 2 -45.86 -38.35 9.83
N LEU A 3 -44.84 -37.86 10.48
CA LEU A 3 -44.05 -38.61 11.47
C LEU A 3 -44.91 -39.03 12.71
N ASN A 4 -45.82 -38.18 13.11
CA ASN A 4 -46.67 -38.42 14.28
C ASN A 4 -47.78 -39.48 14.04
N ARG A 5 -48.18 -39.67 12.80
CA ARG A 5 -49.12 -40.71 12.42
C ARG A 5 -48.44 -42.09 12.33
N PHE A 6 -47.21 -42.14 11.83
CA PHE A 6 -46.42 -43.36 11.81
C PHE A 6 -46.11 -43.91 13.20
N PHE A 7 -45.77 -43.03 14.14
CA PHE A 7 -45.47 -43.37 15.51
C PHE A 7 -46.72 -43.91 16.24
N LYS A 8 -47.89 -43.33 15.99
CA LYS A 8 -49.18 -43.83 16.58
C LYS A 8 -49.57 -45.17 16.02
N ILE A 9 -49.37 -45.41 14.71
CA ILE A 9 -49.68 -46.70 14.09
C ILE A 9 -48.71 -47.78 14.56
N PHE A 10 -47.42 -47.47 14.68
CA PHE A 10 -46.39 -48.38 15.20
C PHE A 10 -46.65 -48.76 16.69
N SER A 11 -46.99 -47.78 17.52
CA SER A 11 -47.38 -48.01 18.92
C SER A 11 -48.64 -48.86 19.04
N PHE A 12 -49.65 -48.67 18.19
CA PHE A 12 -50.85 -49.44 18.19
C PHE A 12 -50.63 -50.90 17.73
N VAL A 13 -49.80 -51.11 16.73
CA VAL A 13 -49.43 -52.46 16.23
C VAL A 13 -48.59 -53.18 17.31
N PHE A 14 -47.68 -52.51 17.96
CA PHE A 14 -46.86 -53.06 19.06
C PHE A 14 -47.73 -53.53 20.26
N VAL A 15 -48.68 -52.68 20.69
CA VAL A 15 -49.62 -53.05 21.75
C VAL A 15 -50.48 -54.25 21.37
N LEU A 16 -50.92 -54.31 20.09
CA LEU A 16 -51.74 -55.44 19.58
C LEU A 16 -50.95 -56.76 19.52
N THR A 17 -49.66 -56.70 19.11
CA THR A 17 -48.80 -57.89 19.05
C THR A 17 -48.48 -58.40 20.44
N VAL A 18 -48.17 -57.51 21.41
CA VAL A 18 -47.91 -57.87 22.81
C VAL A 18 -49.16 -58.46 23.45
N SER A 19 -50.36 -57.88 23.21
CA SER A 19 -51.63 -58.38 23.66
C SER A 19 -51.95 -59.78 23.06
N GLY A 20 -51.65 -59.97 21.78
CA GLY A 20 -51.83 -61.26 21.08
C GLY A 20 -50.93 -62.37 21.63
N ILE A 21 -49.69 -62.06 21.95
CA ILE A 21 -48.74 -63.03 22.57
C ILE A 21 -49.19 -63.40 23.98
N LEU A 22 -49.69 -62.44 24.77
CA LEU A 22 -50.23 -62.70 26.14
C LEU A 22 -51.51 -63.57 26.09
N PHE A 23 -52.31 -63.53 25.01
CA PHE A 23 -53.54 -64.30 24.88
C PHE A 23 -53.27 -65.71 24.39
N LEU A 24 -52.29 -65.94 23.54
CA LEU A 24 -51.95 -67.23 22.92
C LEU A 24 -51.05 -68.11 23.78
N PHE A 25 -50.30 -67.54 24.72
CA PHE A 25 -49.38 -68.28 25.60
C PHE A 25 -49.71 -68.07 27.13
N PRO A 26 -50.65 -68.82 27.72
CA PRO A 26 -51.04 -68.65 29.11
C PRO A 26 -49.93 -68.97 30.11
N SER A 27 -48.90 -69.72 29.69
CA SER A 27 -47.73 -70.02 30.57
C SER A 27 -46.80 -68.80 30.74
N VAL A 28 -46.85 -67.77 29.87
CA VAL A 28 -46.06 -66.50 29.96
C VAL A 28 -46.76 -65.55 30.92
N ARG A 29 -48.08 -65.69 31.13
CA ARG A 29 -48.89 -64.81 32.00
C ARG A 29 -48.58 -64.97 33.47
N THR A 30 -48.23 -66.17 33.94
CA THR A 30 -47.90 -66.45 35.33
C THR A 30 -46.48 -66.01 35.69
N SER A 31 -45.57 -65.93 34.78
CA SER A 31 -44.19 -65.48 35.06
C SER A 31 -44.03 -63.95 35.12
N ILE A 32 -44.96 -63.19 34.49
CA ILE A 32 -44.91 -61.75 34.46
C ILE A 32 -45.49 -61.10 35.73
N VAL A 33 -46.43 -61.75 36.40
CA VAL A 33 -47.12 -61.19 37.58
C VAL A 33 -46.26 -61.21 38.85
N LEU A 34 -45.20 -62.05 38.93
CA LEU A 34 -44.38 -62.19 40.10
C LEU A 34 -43.14 -61.32 40.22
N LYS A 35 -42.87 -60.48 39.17
CA LYS A 35 -41.72 -59.53 39.16
C LYS A 35 -42.09 -58.12 38.74
N SER A 36 -43.27 -57.67 39.07
CA SER A 36 -43.78 -56.36 38.62
C SER A 36 -43.15 -55.16 39.31
N SER A 37 -42.39 -55.32 40.38
CA SER A 37 -41.72 -54.22 41.10
C SER A 37 -40.39 -53.76 40.43
N ASP A 38 -39.70 -54.71 39.77
CA ASP A 38 -38.38 -54.36 39.10
C ASP A 38 -38.49 -53.87 37.67
N LEU A 39 -39.58 -54.20 36.96
CA LEU A 39 -39.77 -53.79 35.62
C LEU A 39 -40.16 -52.28 35.42
N LEU A 40 -40.84 -51.71 36.45
CA LEU A 40 -41.19 -50.30 36.44
C LEU A 40 -39.96 -49.42 36.57
N SER A 41 -38.94 -49.83 37.31
CA SER A 41 -37.68 -49.07 37.43
C SER A 41 -36.79 -49.11 36.20
N ILE A 42 -36.93 -50.17 35.37
CA ILE A 42 -36.16 -50.29 34.09
C ILE A 42 -36.78 -49.46 32.98
N VAL A 43 -38.11 -49.36 32.94
CA VAL A 43 -38.83 -48.54 31.94
C VAL A 43 -38.62 -47.06 32.22
N ASP A 44 -38.60 -46.61 33.46
CA ASP A 44 -38.34 -45.22 33.83
C ASP A 44 -36.90 -44.78 33.48
N LYS A 45 -35.92 -45.67 33.66
CA LYS A 45 -34.52 -45.41 33.27
C LYS A 45 -34.29 -45.48 31.77
N ALA A 46 -35.05 -46.31 31.04
CA ALA A 46 -34.88 -46.46 29.60
C ALA A 46 -35.53 -45.31 28.80
N VAL A 47 -36.54 -44.62 29.34
CA VAL A 47 -37.27 -43.55 28.67
C VAL A 47 -36.65 -42.17 28.97
N SER A 48 -36.00 -41.99 30.12
CA SER A 48 -35.45 -40.71 30.54
C SER A 48 -34.03 -40.43 30.00
N VAL A 49 -33.24 -41.46 29.72
CA VAL A 49 -31.84 -41.28 29.26
C VAL A 49 -31.69 -40.71 27.82
N PRO A 50 -32.50 -41.08 26.81
CA PRO A 50 -32.32 -40.53 25.48
C PRO A 50 -32.76 -39.07 25.32
N PHE A 51 -33.66 -38.56 26.16
CA PHE A 51 -34.18 -37.20 26.02
C PHE A 51 -33.18 -36.12 26.52
N VAL A 52 -32.52 -36.38 27.64
CA VAL A 52 -31.53 -35.45 28.23
C VAL A 52 -30.24 -35.36 27.37
N VAL A 53 -29.84 -36.50 26.77
CA VAL A 53 -28.62 -36.54 25.91
C VAL A 53 -28.86 -35.85 24.55
N VAL A 54 -30.08 -35.87 24.00
CA VAL A 54 -30.40 -35.19 22.76
C VAL A 54 -30.51 -33.69 22.96
N GLU A 55 -31.03 -33.22 24.08
CA GLU A 55 -31.18 -31.81 24.41
C GLU A 55 -29.83 -31.15 24.66
N SER A 56 -28.90 -31.81 25.36
CA SER A 56 -27.54 -31.30 25.58
C SER A 56 -26.74 -31.23 24.28
N LYS A 57 -26.81 -32.26 23.42
CA LYS A 57 -26.11 -32.24 22.13
C LYS A 57 -26.71 -31.24 21.13
N ALA A 58 -28.02 -31.00 21.16
CA ALA A 58 -28.64 -29.96 20.34
C ALA A 58 -28.19 -28.54 20.78
N LYS A 59 -28.02 -28.35 22.09
CA LYS A 59 -27.51 -27.10 22.66
C LYS A 59 -26.04 -26.89 22.33
N ASP A 60 -25.22 -27.96 22.38
CA ASP A 60 -23.81 -27.91 22.00
C ASP A 60 -23.61 -27.60 20.48
N LEU A 61 -24.44 -28.20 19.63
CA LEU A 61 -24.42 -27.90 18.18
C LEU A 61 -24.84 -26.45 17.86
N LYS A 62 -25.81 -25.92 18.62
CA LYS A 62 -26.22 -24.52 18.47
C LYS A 62 -25.11 -23.59 18.93
N ASN A 63 -24.49 -23.87 20.07
CA ASN A 63 -23.34 -23.10 20.56
C ASN A 63 -22.15 -23.16 19.61
N LEU A 64 -21.85 -24.29 18.98
CA LEU A 64 -20.81 -24.44 17.96
C LEU A 64 -21.11 -23.63 16.71
N SER A 65 -22.37 -23.57 16.28
CA SER A 65 -22.79 -22.73 15.16
C SER A 65 -22.62 -21.24 15.49
N GLU A 66 -23.09 -20.81 16.67
CA GLU A 66 -22.96 -19.43 17.15
C GLU A 66 -21.49 -19.02 17.27
N LEU A 67 -20.62 -19.87 17.83
CA LEU A 67 -19.17 -19.65 17.92
C LEU A 67 -18.51 -19.57 16.54
N ASN A 68 -18.96 -20.38 15.58
CA ASN A 68 -18.42 -20.34 14.22
C ASN A 68 -18.84 -19.04 13.49
N ASP A 69 -20.07 -18.61 13.67
CA ASP A 69 -20.59 -17.35 13.11
C ASP A 69 -19.91 -16.15 13.78
N GLU A 70 -19.68 -16.18 15.08
CA GLU A 70 -18.89 -15.17 15.78
C GLU A 70 -17.45 -15.12 15.29
N ASN A 71 -16.80 -16.29 15.12
CA ASN A 71 -15.44 -16.37 14.59
C ASN A 71 -15.33 -15.81 13.17
N ARG A 72 -16.32 -16.10 12.31
CA ARG A 72 -16.40 -15.51 10.96
C ARG A 72 -16.60 -14.00 11.02
N SER A 73 -17.48 -13.53 11.89
CA SER A 73 -17.72 -12.11 12.11
C SER A 73 -16.47 -11.38 12.61
N LEU A 74 -15.78 -11.96 13.59
CA LEU A 74 -14.52 -11.43 14.13
C LEU A 74 -13.43 -11.38 13.06
N LYS A 75 -13.27 -12.43 12.25
CA LYS A 75 -12.33 -12.45 11.13
C LYS A 75 -12.65 -11.37 10.11
N SER A 76 -13.92 -11.21 9.76
CA SER A 76 -14.36 -10.14 8.85
C SER A 76 -14.08 -8.74 9.40
N ARG A 77 -14.33 -8.52 10.71
CA ARG A 77 -14.01 -7.25 11.39
C ARG A 77 -12.52 -6.99 11.45
N LEU A 78 -11.70 -8.02 11.72
CA LEU A 78 -10.23 -7.88 11.67
C LEU A 78 -9.76 -7.49 10.28
N TYR A 79 -10.23 -8.17 9.24
CA TYR A 79 -9.89 -7.84 7.87
C TYR A 79 -10.29 -6.40 7.49
N GLN A 80 -11.50 -5.98 7.91
CA GLN A 80 -11.95 -4.60 7.69
C GLN A 80 -11.08 -3.59 8.43
N LYS A 81 -10.70 -3.90 9.69
CA LYS A 81 -9.79 -3.06 10.48
C LYS A 81 -8.43 -2.90 9.80
N ASP A 82 -7.87 -4.00 9.25
CA ASP A 82 -6.58 -3.96 8.55
C ASP A 82 -6.65 -3.09 7.28
N ILE A 83 -7.75 -3.16 6.53
CA ILE A 83 -8.01 -2.29 5.39
C ILE A 83 -8.09 -0.82 5.83
N ASP A 84 -8.85 -0.53 6.88
CA ASP A 84 -9.05 0.83 7.36
C ASP A 84 -7.74 1.42 7.92
N GLN A 85 -6.92 0.61 8.59
CA GLN A 85 -5.60 1.02 9.05
C GLN A 85 -4.65 1.30 7.89
N SER A 86 -4.68 0.49 6.84
CA SER A 86 -3.89 0.71 5.62
C SER A 86 -4.30 2.00 4.91
N LYS A 87 -5.62 2.25 4.82
CA LYS A 87 -6.15 3.51 4.25
C LYS A 87 -5.71 4.73 5.06
N LEU A 88 -5.79 4.64 6.40
CA LEU A 88 -5.37 5.73 7.28
C LEU A 88 -3.88 6.04 7.10
N SER A 89 -3.02 5.02 7.12
CA SER A 89 -1.58 5.17 6.90
C SER A 89 -1.27 5.82 5.55
N ARG A 90 -1.99 5.43 4.49
CA ARG A 90 -1.85 6.05 3.17
C ARG A 90 -2.25 7.52 3.19
N LEU A 91 -3.42 7.85 3.76
CA LEU A 91 -3.90 9.24 3.83
C LEU A 91 -2.97 10.13 4.66
N GLU A 92 -2.39 9.61 5.74
CA GLU A 92 -1.40 10.32 6.54
C GLU A 92 -0.11 10.57 5.75
N SER A 93 0.32 9.61 4.93
CA SER A 93 1.48 9.77 4.05
C SER A 93 1.22 10.81 2.97
N GLU A 94 0.08 10.74 2.28
CA GLU A 94 -0.35 11.72 1.28
C GLU A 94 -0.44 13.14 1.88
N ASN A 95 -0.98 13.26 3.10
CA ASN A 95 -1.08 14.55 3.78
C ASN A 95 0.28 15.15 4.13
N ARG A 96 1.24 14.30 4.55
CA ARG A 96 2.63 14.76 4.78
C ARG A 96 3.28 15.23 3.48
N GLU A 97 3.18 14.43 2.41
CA GLU A 97 3.72 14.77 1.09
C GLU A 97 3.18 16.12 0.58
N LEU A 98 1.87 16.31 0.65
CA LEU A 98 1.25 17.57 0.25
C LEU A 98 1.71 18.76 1.10
N LYS A 99 1.87 18.59 2.42
CA LYS A 99 2.41 19.64 3.29
C LYS A 99 3.85 20.00 2.94
N ASP A 100 4.67 19.01 2.64
CA ASP A 100 6.06 19.24 2.24
C ASP A 100 6.12 20.00 0.90
N LEU A 101 5.33 19.60 -0.09
CA LEU A 101 5.23 20.33 -1.37
C LEU A 101 4.70 21.75 -1.19
N MET A 102 3.72 21.96 -0.31
CA MET A 102 3.23 23.30 0.01
C MET A 102 4.28 24.18 0.69
N SER A 103 5.16 23.61 1.52
CA SER A 103 6.28 24.35 2.12
C SER A 103 7.28 24.82 1.07
N ILE A 104 7.60 23.96 0.09
CA ILE A 104 8.46 24.31 -1.05
C ILE A 104 7.79 25.41 -1.89
N LYS A 105 6.50 25.23 -2.22
CA LYS A 105 5.72 26.20 -2.96
C LYS A 105 5.77 27.61 -2.34
N ASN A 106 5.69 27.70 -1.04
CA ASN A 106 5.73 28.99 -0.31
C ASN A 106 7.13 29.60 -0.24
N SER A 107 8.19 28.80 -0.42
CA SER A 107 9.58 29.27 -0.35
C SER A 107 10.11 29.81 -1.69
N VAL A 108 9.47 29.46 -2.82
CA VAL A 108 9.88 29.88 -4.15
C VAL A 108 8.94 30.99 -4.62
N SER A 109 9.47 32.17 -4.91
CA SER A 109 8.69 33.33 -5.40
C SER A 109 9.02 33.64 -6.86
N GLY A 110 8.03 34.10 -7.59
CA GLY A 110 8.25 34.65 -8.96
C GLY A 110 8.15 33.66 -10.11
N SER A 111 8.08 32.35 -9.86
CA SER A 111 7.89 31.32 -10.88
C SER A 111 6.48 30.75 -10.83
N LYS A 112 5.97 30.29 -11.96
CA LYS A 112 4.72 29.55 -12.02
C LYS A 112 4.88 28.22 -11.30
N GLN A 113 3.87 27.84 -10.50
CA GLN A 113 3.91 26.67 -9.64
C GLN A 113 2.60 25.88 -9.77
N VAL A 114 2.71 24.61 -10.18
CA VAL A 114 1.57 23.73 -10.39
C VAL A 114 1.80 22.42 -9.63
N VAL A 115 0.86 22.05 -8.75
CA VAL A 115 0.85 20.73 -8.14
C VAL A 115 0.12 19.76 -9.06
N SER A 116 0.67 18.57 -9.26
CA SER A 116 0.15 17.55 -10.17
C SER A 116 0.22 16.17 -9.55
N GLU A 117 -0.72 15.31 -9.91
CA GLU A 117 -0.73 13.89 -9.55
C GLU A 117 -0.02 13.07 -10.64
N ILE A 118 0.73 12.05 -10.22
CA ILE A 118 1.32 11.06 -11.13
C ILE A 118 0.23 10.05 -11.48
N ILE A 119 -0.13 9.97 -12.76
CA ILE A 119 -1.20 9.08 -13.26
C ILE A 119 -0.67 7.80 -13.88
N ASP A 120 0.59 7.79 -14.33
CA ASP A 120 1.25 6.61 -14.86
C ASP A 120 2.74 6.64 -14.54
N ARG A 121 3.31 5.50 -14.21
CA ARG A 121 4.75 5.33 -13.97
C ARG A 121 5.20 3.99 -14.55
N ASN A 122 6.13 4.04 -15.47
CA ASN A 122 6.71 2.85 -16.05
C ASN A 122 7.83 2.30 -15.14
N TYR A 123 7.49 1.30 -14.32
CA TYR A 123 8.47 0.59 -13.50
C TYR A 123 9.14 -0.51 -14.34
N GLY A 124 10.40 -0.36 -14.63
CA GLY A 124 11.22 -1.40 -15.27
C GLY A 124 11.59 -1.18 -16.72
N SER A 125 11.32 0.00 -17.29
CA SER A 125 11.95 0.43 -18.53
C SER A 125 13.25 1.19 -18.23
N TRP A 126 14.17 1.19 -19.19
CA TRP A 126 15.40 2.00 -19.19
C TRP A 126 15.10 3.49 -19.12
N ASP A 127 13.90 3.88 -19.54
CA ASP A 127 13.39 5.24 -19.48
C ASP A 127 12.72 5.47 -18.14
N GLN A 128 13.43 6.10 -17.22
CA GLN A 128 12.87 6.47 -15.91
C GLN A 128 11.99 7.71 -16.07
N GLU A 129 10.76 7.49 -16.49
CA GLU A 129 9.79 8.50 -16.82
C GLU A 129 8.45 8.23 -16.11
N PHE A 130 7.66 9.27 -15.96
CA PHE A 130 6.28 9.16 -15.53
C PHE A 130 5.38 10.20 -16.19
N VAL A 131 4.07 9.98 -16.16
CA VAL A 131 3.06 10.88 -16.70
C VAL A 131 2.28 11.53 -15.55
N ILE A 132 2.02 12.81 -15.70
CA ILE A 132 1.26 13.64 -14.76
C ILE A 132 -0.07 14.09 -15.36
N ASP A 133 -1.06 14.37 -14.49
CA ASP A 133 -2.45 14.78 -14.83
C ASP A 133 -2.57 16.26 -15.25
N LYS A 134 -1.46 16.95 -15.52
CA LYS A 134 -1.43 18.36 -15.91
C LYS A 134 -0.71 18.53 -17.24
N GLY A 135 -1.27 19.40 -18.09
CA GLY A 135 -0.75 19.67 -19.43
C GLY A 135 -0.71 21.14 -19.80
N SER A 136 -0.70 21.41 -21.10
CA SER A 136 -0.69 22.79 -21.63
C SER A 136 -1.91 23.60 -21.18
N SER A 137 -3.07 22.96 -21.00
CA SER A 137 -4.28 23.60 -20.47
C SER A 137 -4.13 24.15 -19.06
N ASP A 138 -3.26 23.53 -18.25
CA ASP A 138 -2.94 23.94 -16.88
C ASP A 138 -1.74 24.90 -16.85
N GLY A 139 -1.17 25.15 -18.04
CA GLY A 139 -0.03 26.04 -18.27
C GLY A 139 1.30 25.41 -17.91
N ILE A 140 1.44 24.11 -18.09
CA ILE A 140 2.74 23.45 -18.04
C ILE A 140 3.57 23.89 -19.26
N SER A 141 4.86 24.10 -19.05
CA SER A 141 5.85 24.40 -20.07
C SER A 141 7.01 23.40 -20.03
N ASP A 142 7.69 23.25 -21.17
CA ASP A 142 8.83 22.34 -21.35
C ASP A 142 10.12 22.80 -20.67
N SER A 143 10.06 23.96 -20.00
CA SER A 143 11.14 24.55 -19.20
C SER A 143 10.96 24.34 -17.69
N MET A 144 9.92 23.60 -17.27
CA MET A 144 9.62 23.39 -15.86
C MET A 144 10.46 22.26 -15.25
N PHE A 145 10.97 22.54 -14.07
CA PHE A 145 11.50 21.51 -13.17
C PHE A 145 10.35 20.82 -12.43
N VAL A 146 10.57 19.56 -12.12
CA VAL A 146 9.66 18.75 -11.33
C VAL A 146 10.33 18.40 -9.99
N LEU A 147 9.63 18.71 -8.92
CA LEU A 147 10.10 18.55 -7.53
C LEU A 147 9.24 17.54 -6.79
N SER A 148 9.89 16.76 -5.96
CA SER A 148 9.29 15.96 -4.91
C SER A 148 9.63 16.56 -3.55
N SER A 149 9.17 15.96 -2.45
CA SER A 149 9.57 16.34 -1.10
C SER A 149 11.11 16.38 -0.98
N GLY A 150 11.64 17.56 -0.73
CA GLY A 150 13.06 17.80 -0.52
C GLY A 150 13.85 18.37 -1.71
N GLY A 151 13.40 18.29 -2.96
CA GLY A 151 14.16 18.87 -4.09
C GLY A 151 13.75 18.42 -5.47
N VAL A 152 14.57 18.78 -6.45
CA VAL A 152 14.37 18.51 -7.87
C VAL A 152 14.59 17.01 -8.14
N ILE A 153 13.67 16.43 -8.91
CA ILE A 153 13.71 15.01 -9.33
C ILE A 153 13.71 14.81 -10.83
N GLY A 154 13.22 15.79 -11.58
CA GLY A 154 13.06 15.66 -13.03
C GLY A 154 12.77 16.98 -13.73
N VAL A 155 12.52 16.86 -15.02
CA VAL A 155 12.11 17.95 -15.91
C VAL A 155 10.96 17.51 -16.80
N VAL A 156 10.15 18.46 -17.24
CA VAL A 156 9.10 18.19 -18.24
C VAL A 156 9.76 17.90 -19.59
N GLU A 157 9.46 16.76 -20.18
CA GLU A 157 10.01 16.32 -21.48
C GLU A 157 9.07 16.61 -22.62
N SER A 158 7.81 16.22 -22.49
CA SER A 158 6.78 16.48 -23.52
C SER A 158 5.46 16.85 -22.87
N ILE A 159 4.67 17.62 -23.60
CA ILE A 159 3.43 18.21 -23.07
C ILE A 159 2.30 17.92 -24.06
N GLU A 160 1.24 17.36 -23.53
CA GLU A 160 -0.05 17.20 -24.19
C GLU A 160 -1.05 18.23 -23.66
N LYS A 161 -2.29 18.15 -24.12
CA LYS A 161 -3.32 19.10 -23.69
C LYS A 161 -3.62 19.01 -22.19
N ASN A 162 -3.79 17.79 -21.67
CA ASN A 162 -4.24 17.53 -20.30
C ASN A 162 -3.26 16.65 -19.49
N SER A 163 -2.13 16.32 -20.06
CA SER A 163 -1.09 15.49 -19.41
C SER A 163 0.29 15.95 -19.86
N SER A 164 1.32 15.55 -19.13
CA SER A 164 2.71 15.79 -19.52
C SER A 164 3.58 14.63 -19.10
N LYS A 165 4.62 14.38 -19.87
CA LYS A 165 5.63 13.37 -19.59
C LYS A 165 6.80 14.03 -18.90
N VAL A 166 7.24 13.43 -17.82
CA VAL A 166 8.36 13.88 -17.00
C VAL A 166 9.50 12.91 -17.11
N LYS A 167 10.68 13.43 -17.37
CA LYS A 167 11.95 12.72 -17.40
C LYS A 167 12.67 12.91 -16.07
N LEU A 168 13.02 11.80 -15.41
CA LEU A 168 13.75 11.85 -14.14
C LEU A 168 15.23 12.20 -14.36
N LEU A 169 15.84 12.87 -13.38
CA LEU A 169 17.27 13.21 -13.42
C LEU A 169 18.19 11.99 -13.31
N VAL A 170 17.66 10.84 -12.92
CA VAL A 170 18.41 9.58 -12.81
C VAL A 170 18.48 8.80 -14.11
N GLU A 171 17.77 9.24 -15.15
CA GLU A 171 17.77 8.57 -16.44
C GLU A 171 19.08 8.83 -17.19
N ASP A 172 19.59 7.79 -17.84
CA ASP A 172 20.92 7.82 -18.48
C ASP A 172 21.09 8.89 -19.55
N THR A 173 20.01 9.21 -20.29
CA THR A 173 20.04 10.23 -21.34
C THR A 173 19.83 11.65 -20.84
N ILE A 174 19.69 11.85 -19.51
CA ILE A 174 19.44 13.18 -18.93
C ILE A 174 20.58 14.17 -19.21
N SER A 175 21.80 13.69 -19.37
CA SER A 175 22.96 14.51 -19.73
C SER A 175 22.76 15.30 -21.03
N SER A 176 21.97 14.77 -21.97
CA SER A 176 21.62 15.45 -23.22
C SER A 176 20.77 16.71 -23.02
N GLN A 177 20.12 16.87 -21.87
CA GLN A 177 19.32 18.05 -21.53
C GLN A 177 20.18 19.28 -21.13
N HIS A 178 21.49 19.13 -20.98
CA HIS A 178 22.42 20.18 -20.60
C HIS A 178 22.01 20.96 -19.34
N LEU A 179 21.55 20.25 -18.33
CA LEU A 179 21.08 20.83 -17.06
C LEU A 179 22.27 21.35 -16.26
N THR A 180 22.26 22.66 -15.96
CA THR A 180 23.30 23.33 -15.21
C THR A 180 22.86 23.56 -13.77
N PHE A 181 23.69 23.15 -12.83
CA PHE A 181 23.49 23.34 -11.40
C PHE A 181 24.53 24.32 -10.83
N LYS A 182 24.12 25.01 -9.77
CA LYS A 182 24.95 25.93 -9.01
C LYS A 182 25.34 25.28 -7.69
N ILE A 183 26.61 25.32 -7.36
CA ILE A 183 27.18 24.82 -6.12
C ILE A 183 27.66 26.01 -5.31
N GLU A 184 27.16 26.18 -4.11
CA GLU A 184 27.61 27.22 -3.20
C GLU A 184 28.67 26.70 -2.24
N SER A 185 29.92 27.10 -2.47
CA SER A 185 31.06 26.71 -1.65
C SER A 185 31.89 27.92 -1.31
N GLN A 186 32.17 28.15 -0.02
CA GLN A 186 33.06 29.22 0.49
C GLN A 186 32.66 30.63 0.01
N GLY A 187 31.37 30.91 -0.19
CA GLY A 187 30.89 32.20 -0.70
C GLY A 187 31.06 32.41 -2.20
N GLN A 188 31.44 31.37 -2.93
CA GLN A 188 31.52 31.37 -4.39
C GLN A 188 30.45 30.47 -5.01
N SER A 189 29.92 30.89 -6.14
CA SER A 189 28.98 30.10 -6.95
C SER A 189 29.75 29.40 -8.07
N ILE A 190 29.76 28.08 -8.04
CA ILE A 190 30.42 27.23 -9.03
C ILE A 190 29.33 26.57 -9.88
N PHE A 191 29.48 26.57 -11.18
CA PHE A 191 28.52 25.99 -12.10
C PHE A 191 29.04 24.66 -12.65
N ALA A 192 28.16 23.64 -12.68
CA ALA A 192 28.47 22.32 -13.19
C ALA A 192 27.29 21.74 -13.95
N LEU A 193 27.57 20.94 -14.97
CA LEU A 193 26.58 20.26 -15.80
C LEU A 193 26.25 18.88 -15.19
N LEU A 194 25.00 18.51 -15.24
CA LEU A 194 24.59 17.14 -14.88
C LEU A 194 25.12 16.15 -15.93
N ASN A 195 25.92 15.18 -15.47
CA ASN A 195 26.58 14.19 -16.31
C ASN A 195 26.08 12.74 -16.05
N GLY A 196 24.98 12.61 -15.29
CA GLY A 196 24.34 11.33 -15.03
C GLY A 196 24.15 11.00 -13.55
N TYR A 197 23.73 9.79 -13.31
CA TYR A 197 23.45 9.24 -11.99
C TYR A 197 24.17 7.91 -11.81
N ASP A 198 24.64 7.63 -10.61
CA ASP A 198 25.29 6.37 -10.25
C ASP A 198 24.32 5.58 -9.36
N GLU A 199 23.65 4.57 -9.91
CA GLU A 199 22.67 3.75 -9.19
C GLU A 199 23.29 3.00 -8.01
N LYS A 200 24.59 2.63 -8.08
CA LYS A 200 25.26 1.87 -7.03
C LYS A 200 25.50 2.72 -5.77
N THR A 201 25.80 4.00 -5.96
CA THR A 201 26.06 4.93 -4.85
C THR A 201 24.85 5.79 -4.52
N GLY A 202 23.85 5.87 -5.42
CA GLY A 202 22.70 6.73 -5.26
C GLY A 202 23.05 8.22 -5.39
N GLU A 203 24.05 8.59 -6.20
CA GLU A 203 24.57 9.93 -6.31
C GLU A 203 24.50 10.48 -7.75
N PHE A 204 24.19 11.75 -7.90
CA PHE A 204 24.37 12.45 -9.16
C PHE A 204 25.84 12.74 -9.42
N ARG A 205 26.24 12.67 -10.69
CA ARG A 205 27.54 13.10 -11.17
C ARG A 205 27.38 14.44 -11.90
N LEU A 206 28.06 15.46 -11.41
CA LEU A 206 28.13 16.76 -12.06
C LEU A 206 29.55 16.96 -12.59
N LEU A 207 29.66 17.59 -13.77
CA LEU A 207 30.94 17.93 -14.38
C LEU A 207 31.11 19.46 -14.38
N GLN A 208 32.12 19.94 -13.69
CA GLN A 208 32.56 21.31 -13.78
C GLN A 208 33.70 21.39 -14.82
N ILE A 209 33.49 22.21 -15.84
CA ILE A 209 34.47 22.44 -16.91
C ILE A 209 35.35 23.66 -16.54
N GLY A 210 36.67 23.52 -16.69
CA GLY A 210 37.63 24.56 -16.39
C GLY A 210 38.59 24.19 -15.29
N ASP A 211 39.28 25.18 -14.71
CA ASP A 211 40.25 24.92 -13.64
C ASP A 211 39.53 24.40 -12.39
N PRO A 212 40.07 23.35 -11.76
CA PRO A 212 39.50 22.77 -10.53
C PRO A 212 39.43 23.82 -9.42
N VAL A 213 38.27 23.96 -8.82
CA VAL A 213 38.00 24.83 -7.67
C VAL A 213 37.81 23.98 -6.43
N GLU A 214 38.28 24.47 -5.29
CA GLU A 214 38.07 23.78 -4.01
C GLU A 214 36.59 23.82 -3.61
N ILE A 215 35.95 22.64 -3.62
CA ILE A 215 34.55 22.46 -3.24
C ILE A 215 34.49 21.67 -1.93
N LYS A 216 33.89 22.29 -0.90
CA LYS A 216 33.75 21.62 0.40
C LYS A 216 32.65 20.56 0.35
N LYS A 217 32.94 19.39 0.96
CA LYS A 217 31.91 18.41 1.24
C LYS A 217 30.79 19.03 2.08
N GLY A 218 29.51 18.72 1.72
CA GLY A 218 28.33 19.31 2.36
C GLY A 218 27.86 20.62 1.73
N SER A 219 28.57 21.15 0.70
CA SER A 219 28.10 22.32 -0.07
C SER A 219 26.73 22.02 -0.71
N LEU A 220 25.84 23.02 -0.70
CA LEU A 220 24.52 22.91 -1.30
C LEU A 220 24.60 23.00 -2.83
N VAL A 221 23.78 22.20 -3.47
CA VAL A 221 23.64 22.18 -4.94
C VAL A 221 22.20 22.49 -5.30
N SER A 222 22.01 23.50 -6.15
CA SER A 222 20.70 23.96 -6.61
C SER A 222 20.69 24.22 -8.12
N THR A 223 19.52 24.41 -8.71
CA THR A 223 19.40 24.81 -10.11
C THR A 223 20.02 26.19 -10.33
N SER A 224 20.65 26.37 -11.49
CA SER A 224 21.40 27.62 -11.78
C SER A 224 20.53 28.73 -12.38
N GLY A 225 19.37 28.39 -12.97
CA GLY A 225 18.59 29.32 -13.79
C GLY A 225 19.20 29.66 -15.17
N LEU A 226 20.24 28.91 -15.57
CA LEU A 226 20.89 29.08 -16.85
C LEU A 226 20.35 28.14 -17.93
N GLY A 227 20.42 28.56 -19.18
CA GLY A 227 19.99 27.76 -20.33
C GLY A 227 18.47 27.75 -20.54
N LYS A 228 17.91 26.59 -20.88
CA LYS A 228 16.48 26.39 -21.12
C LYS A 228 15.64 26.55 -19.82
N TYR A 229 16.16 26.10 -18.72
CA TYR A 229 15.46 26.02 -17.44
C TYR A 229 15.79 27.22 -16.56
N LYS A 230 14.89 28.23 -16.55
CA LYS A 230 15.12 29.54 -15.95
C LYS A 230 14.96 29.60 -14.40
N SER A 231 14.31 28.61 -13.80
CA SER A 231 14.12 28.58 -12.35
C SER A 231 15.43 28.27 -11.63
N SER A 232 15.87 29.20 -10.81
CA SER A 232 17.08 29.08 -9.99
C SER A 232 16.74 28.67 -8.55
N ASP A 233 17.77 28.27 -7.83
CA ASP A 233 17.75 28.03 -6.37
C ASP A 233 16.83 26.88 -5.92
N LEU A 234 16.40 26.01 -6.85
CA LEU A 234 15.70 24.77 -6.53
C LEU A 234 16.72 23.74 -6.09
N LEU A 235 16.57 23.23 -4.86
CA LEU A 235 17.54 22.33 -4.24
C LEU A 235 17.63 20.97 -4.98
N LEU A 236 18.85 20.55 -5.33
CA LEU A 236 19.13 19.19 -5.82
C LEU A 236 19.62 18.29 -4.68
N GLY A 237 20.64 18.74 -3.95
CA GLY A 237 21.28 17.93 -2.92
C GLY A 237 22.50 18.57 -2.29
N THR A 238 23.40 17.70 -1.78
CA THR A 238 24.64 18.14 -1.14
C THR A 238 25.84 17.40 -1.70
N VAL A 239 26.96 18.12 -1.85
CA VAL A 239 28.24 17.54 -2.33
C VAL A 239 28.77 16.51 -1.34
N THR A 240 29.10 15.33 -1.85
CA THR A 240 29.76 14.24 -1.10
C THR A 240 31.25 14.16 -1.39
N SER A 241 31.65 14.39 -2.65
CA SER A 241 33.06 14.48 -3.04
C SER A 241 33.23 15.32 -4.31
N ALA A 242 34.43 15.86 -4.49
CA ALA A 242 34.86 16.53 -5.71
C ALA A 242 36.27 16.07 -6.05
N GLN A 243 36.46 15.57 -7.27
CA GLN A 243 37.74 14.98 -7.74
C GLN A 243 38.01 15.43 -9.16
N LYS A 244 39.29 15.45 -9.57
CA LYS A 244 39.62 15.69 -10.97
C LYS A 244 38.94 14.66 -11.86
N ALA A 245 38.35 15.10 -12.96
CA ALA A 245 37.76 14.21 -13.95
C ALA A 245 38.83 13.30 -14.57
N SER A 246 38.44 12.09 -14.96
CA SER A 246 39.35 11.08 -15.52
C SER A 246 40.01 11.53 -16.82
N ASP A 247 39.39 12.42 -17.56
CA ASP A 247 39.87 13.02 -18.80
C ASP A 247 40.74 14.29 -18.60
N GLN A 248 40.95 14.68 -17.33
CA GLN A 248 41.69 15.88 -16.91
C GLN A 248 41.11 17.23 -17.40
N LEU A 249 39.92 17.23 -18.01
CA LEU A 249 39.27 18.42 -18.57
C LEU A 249 38.32 19.10 -17.60
N GLY A 250 38.45 18.84 -16.29
CA GLY A 250 37.62 19.45 -15.28
C GLY A 250 37.57 18.67 -13.98
N GLN A 251 36.47 18.80 -13.27
CA GLN A 251 36.24 18.21 -11.97
C GLN A 251 34.90 17.46 -11.95
N GLU A 252 34.92 16.18 -11.56
CA GLU A 252 33.73 15.39 -11.27
C GLU A 252 33.29 15.65 -9.82
N ILE A 253 32.04 16.04 -9.66
CA ILE A 253 31.44 16.34 -8.37
C ILE A 253 30.30 15.38 -8.12
N ARG A 254 30.37 14.65 -7.01
CA ARG A 254 29.30 13.74 -6.60
C ARG A 254 28.36 14.41 -5.64
N VAL A 255 27.08 14.24 -5.87
CA VAL A 255 26.00 14.94 -5.14
C VAL A 255 24.99 13.93 -4.67
N LYS A 256 24.78 13.88 -3.35
CA LYS A 256 23.71 13.08 -2.76
C LYS A 256 22.38 13.82 -2.90
N PRO A 257 21.38 13.23 -3.54
CA PRO A 257 20.04 13.84 -3.65
C PRO A 257 19.46 14.20 -2.28
N LYS A 258 18.78 15.31 -2.21
CA LYS A 258 17.97 15.67 -1.04
C LYS A 258 16.56 15.15 -1.16
N ALA A 259 16.02 15.11 -2.39
CA ALA A 259 14.72 14.55 -2.68
C ALA A 259 14.71 13.02 -2.55
N ASN A 260 13.58 12.47 -2.14
CA ASN A 260 13.31 11.07 -2.36
C ASN A 260 12.98 10.87 -3.85
N LEU A 261 13.79 10.09 -4.55
CA LEU A 261 13.61 9.79 -5.97
C LEU A 261 12.51 8.74 -6.19
N ASP A 262 12.14 7.98 -5.16
CA ASP A 262 10.94 7.15 -5.14
C ASP A 262 9.71 8.03 -4.90
N VAL A 263 9.26 8.69 -5.96
CA VAL A 263 8.12 9.61 -5.89
C VAL A 263 6.86 8.82 -5.61
N ASN A 264 6.08 9.26 -4.64
CA ASN A 264 4.87 8.57 -4.25
C ASN A 264 3.69 8.89 -5.19
N ARG A 265 3.10 10.07 -5.08
CA ARG A 265 1.86 10.37 -5.81
C ARG A 265 1.82 11.79 -6.37
N TYR A 266 2.33 12.76 -5.65
CA TYR A 266 2.23 14.16 -6.01
C TYR A 266 3.60 14.79 -6.29
N VAL A 267 3.61 15.69 -7.25
CA VAL A 267 4.81 16.48 -7.62
C VAL A 267 4.45 17.96 -7.74
N LEU A 268 5.45 18.81 -7.55
CA LEU A 268 5.35 20.25 -7.78
C LEU A 268 6.16 20.61 -9.02
N LEU A 269 5.52 21.25 -10.00
CA LEU A 269 6.18 21.78 -11.17
C LEU A 269 6.48 23.26 -10.94
N ILE A 270 7.70 23.69 -11.26
CA ILE A 270 8.17 25.07 -11.12
C ILE A 270 8.89 25.50 -12.40
N GLY A 271 8.44 26.60 -12.98
CA GLY A 271 9.02 27.17 -14.20
C GLY A 271 8.37 28.48 -14.60
N GLU A 272 8.67 28.93 -15.80
CA GLU A 272 8.05 30.09 -16.47
C GLU A 272 7.00 29.66 -17.49
#